data_b3c3197911b63a200682507c0c79408f
#
_entry.id   b3c3197911b63a200682507c0c79408f
#
_cell.length_a   1.000
_cell.length_b   1.000
_cell.length_c   1.000
_cell.angle_alpha   90.00
_cell.angle_beta   90.00
_cell.angle_gamma   90.00
#
_symmetry.space_group_name_H-M   'P 1'
#
loop_
_entity.id
_entity.type
_entity.pdbx_description
1 polymer ?
#
loop_
_entity_poly.entity_id
_entity_poly.type
_entity_poly.pdbx_seq_one_letter_code
_entity_poly.pdbx_strand_id
1 'polypeptide(L)'
;LAECAAWLDDRPQVVAVGVNCTAPRYIPTLVRTIRSATSKPIVVYPNSGEIYNPDRRCWEGTATSVEFAAEAECWYASGARLIGGCCRTTPDYITALVNWARRLPFPPL
;
A
#
# COMPACT_ATOMS: atom_id res chain seq x y z
N LEU A 1 12.90 9.40 0.81
CA LEU A 1 11.48 9.31 0.43
C LEU A 1 10.72 10.61 0.71
N ALA A 2 10.90 11.23 1.88
CA ALA A 2 10.25 12.49 2.21
C ALA A 2 10.62 13.61 1.23
N GLU A 3 11.89 13.71 0.84
CA GLU A 3 12.36 14.68 -0.16
C GLU A 3 11.68 14.47 -1.51
N CYS A 4 11.50 13.24 -1.94
CA CYS A 4 10.81 12.93 -3.19
C CYS A 4 9.33 13.34 -3.10
N ALA A 5 8.67 13.04 -2.00
CA ALA A 5 7.27 13.41 -1.79
C ALA A 5 7.11 14.96 -1.76
N ALA A 6 8.00 15.66 -1.08
CA ALA A 6 8.00 17.12 -1.04
C ALA A 6 8.18 17.74 -2.42
N TRP A 7 9.11 17.19 -3.20
CA TRP A 7 9.34 17.67 -4.57
C TRP A 7 8.12 17.47 -5.48
N LEU A 8 7.39 16.38 -5.29
CA LEU A 8 6.18 16.06 -6.05
C LEU A 8 4.95 16.88 -5.59
N ASP A 9 4.98 17.39 -4.37
CA ASP A 9 3.85 18.13 -3.80
C ASP A 9 3.48 19.37 -4.63
N ASP A 10 4.47 20.05 -5.17
CA ASP A 10 4.29 21.27 -5.98
C ASP A 10 3.97 20.97 -7.46
N ARG A 11 3.78 19.71 -7.84
CA ARG A 11 3.53 19.32 -9.23
C ARG A 11 2.02 19.07 -9.44
N PRO A 12 1.30 19.99 -10.10
CA PRO A 12 -0.16 19.86 -10.24
C PRO A 12 -0.59 18.66 -11.09
N GLN A 13 0.28 18.19 -11.98
CA GLN A 13 0.01 16.99 -12.79
C GLN A 13 0.15 15.68 -12.00
N VAL A 14 0.72 15.73 -10.79
CA VAL A 14 0.82 14.57 -9.90
C VAL A 14 -0.36 14.59 -8.94
N VAL A 15 -1.27 13.63 -9.08
CA VAL A 15 -2.51 13.59 -8.30
C VAL A 15 -2.38 12.74 -7.03
N ALA A 16 -1.43 11.82 -6.98
CA ALA A 16 -1.17 10.96 -5.83
C ALA A 16 0.31 10.57 -5.82
N VAL A 17 0.84 10.28 -4.65
CA VAL A 17 2.19 9.78 -4.47
C VAL A 17 2.16 8.54 -3.59
N GLY A 18 3.14 7.66 -3.71
CA GLY A 18 3.13 6.46 -2.90
C GLY A 18 4.26 5.51 -3.15
N VAL A 19 4.06 4.27 -2.76
CA VAL A 19 5.05 3.20 -2.86
C VAL A 19 4.40 1.91 -3.38
N ASN A 20 5.18 1.11 -4.06
CA ASN A 20 4.73 -0.17 -4.61
C ASN A 20 5.81 -1.24 -4.48
N CYS A 21 5.42 -2.48 -4.75
CA CYS A 21 6.34 -3.61 -4.85
C CYS A 21 7.27 -3.74 -3.63
N THR A 22 6.70 -3.51 -2.46
CA THR A 22 7.39 -3.44 -1.17
C THR A 22 6.72 -4.44 -0.23
N ALA A 23 7.47 -4.98 0.72
CA ALA A 23 6.88 -5.87 1.71
C ALA A 23 5.85 -5.13 2.57
N PRO A 24 4.69 -5.72 2.83
CA PRO A 24 3.60 -5.08 3.57
C PRO A 24 4.01 -4.46 4.91
N ARG A 25 4.92 -5.12 5.63
CA ARG A 25 5.39 -4.66 6.94
C ARG A 25 6.02 -3.28 6.95
N TYR A 26 6.55 -2.81 5.80
CA TYR A 26 7.17 -1.49 5.72
C TYR A 26 6.20 -0.37 5.39
N ILE A 27 5.01 -0.71 4.90
CA ILE A 27 4.05 0.27 4.37
C ILE A 27 3.65 1.32 5.41
N PRO A 28 3.29 0.98 6.67
CA PRO A 28 2.87 2.01 7.63
C PRO A 28 3.94 3.10 7.84
N THR A 29 5.20 2.71 7.98
CA THR A 29 6.30 3.66 8.16
C THR A 29 6.52 4.52 6.94
N LEU A 30 6.50 3.91 5.74
CA LEU A 30 6.66 4.63 4.48
C LEU A 30 5.52 5.62 4.25
N VAL A 31 4.29 5.23 4.53
CA VAL A 31 3.11 6.11 4.41
C VAL A 31 3.24 7.32 5.35
N ARG A 32 3.62 7.11 6.60
CA ARG A 32 3.84 8.21 7.54
C ARG A 32 4.94 9.16 7.07
N THR A 33 6.02 8.62 6.51
CA THR A 33 7.11 9.43 5.94
C THR A 33 6.62 10.29 4.78
N ILE A 34 5.84 9.73 3.87
CA ILE A 34 5.25 10.47 2.75
C ILE A 34 4.29 11.54 3.29
N ARG A 35 3.43 11.18 4.22
CA ARG A 35 2.43 12.09 4.78
C ARG A 35 3.05 13.32 5.44
N SER A 36 4.25 13.19 6.00
CA SER A 36 4.97 14.32 6.60
C SER A 36 5.40 15.38 5.57
N ALA A 37 5.44 15.03 4.28
CA ALA A 37 6.01 15.86 3.22
C ALA A 37 5.00 16.30 2.14
N THR A 38 3.79 15.75 2.12
CA THR A 38 2.76 16.09 1.13
C THR A 38 1.36 15.93 1.69
N SER A 39 0.43 16.73 1.19
CA SER A 39 -1.01 16.59 1.46
C SER A 39 -1.73 15.77 0.38
N LYS A 40 -1.05 15.38 -0.70
CA LYS A 40 -1.65 14.61 -1.79
C LYS A 40 -2.11 13.22 -1.28
N PRO A 41 -3.11 12.63 -1.94
CA PRO A 41 -3.50 11.25 -1.65
C PRO A 41 -2.31 10.30 -1.76
N ILE A 42 -2.26 9.30 -0.86
CA ILE A 42 -1.19 8.32 -0.83
C ILE A 42 -1.69 7.00 -1.39
N VAL A 43 -0.98 6.48 -2.39
CA VAL A 43 -1.25 5.21 -3.04
C VAL A 43 -0.23 4.16 -2.60
N VAL A 44 -0.71 2.96 -2.24
CA VAL A 44 0.14 1.83 -1.91
C VAL A 44 -0.34 0.57 -2.63
N TYR A 45 0.58 -0.18 -3.23
CA TYR A 45 0.31 -1.50 -3.79
C TYR A 45 1.50 -2.42 -3.51
N PRO A 46 1.57 -2.92 -2.26
CA PRO A 46 2.65 -3.78 -1.82
C PRO A 46 2.55 -5.19 -2.40
N ASN A 47 3.59 -5.98 -2.16
CA ASN A 47 3.60 -7.40 -2.47
C ASN A 47 2.71 -8.17 -1.49
N SER A 48 2.48 -9.47 -1.76
CA SER A 48 1.59 -10.33 -0.97
C SER A 48 1.98 -10.49 0.50
N GLY A 49 3.26 -10.32 0.82
CA GLY A 49 3.84 -10.67 2.11
C GLY A 49 4.82 -11.84 2.02
N GLU A 50 4.81 -12.59 0.92
CA GLU A 50 5.86 -13.56 0.61
C GLU A 50 7.18 -12.83 0.37
N ILE A 51 8.31 -13.50 0.66
CA ILE A 51 9.66 -12.94 0.51
C ILE A 51 10.32 -13.58 -0.70
N TYR A 52 10.85 -12.77 -1.60
CA TYR A 52 11.60 -13.27 -2.74
C TYR A 52 13.00 -13.73 -2.34
N ASN A 53 13.35 -14.97 -2.69
CA ASN A 53 14.67 -15.52 -2.49
C ASN A 53 15.45 -15.49 -3.82
N PRO A 54 16.43 -14.58 -3.98
CA PRO A 54 17.14 -14.45 -5.25
C PRO A 54 18.06 -15.63 -5.56
N ASP A 55 18.54 -16.37 -4.56
CA ASP A 55 19.40 -17.53 -4.77
C ASP A 55 18.62 -18.70 -5.36
N ARG A 56 17.41 -18.92 -4.87
CA ARG A 56 16.51 -19.98 -5.34
C ARG A 56 15.57 -19.50 -6.45
N ARG A 57 15.57 -18.21 -6.73
CA ARG A 57 14.68 -17.55 -7.73
C ARG A 57 13.21 -17.91 -7.53
N CYS A 58 12.78 -17.87 -6.28
CA CYS A 58 11.38 -18.17 -5.92
C CYS A 58 10.91 -17.29 -4.76
N TRP A 59 9.60 -17.21 -4.63
CA TRP A 59 8.95 -16.57 -3.49
C TRP A 59 8.79 -17.60 -2.37
N GLU A 60 9.03 -17.20 -1.13
CA GLU A 60 8.98 -18.04 0.04
C GLU A 60 8.06 -17.45 1.11
N GLY A 61 7.57 -18.31 1.98
CA GLY A 61 6.66 -17.95 3.07
C GLY A 61 5.21 -18.18 2.72
N THR A 62 4.35 -17.81 3.65
CA THR A 62 2.90 -17.90 3.50
C THR A 62 2.31 -16.51 3.54
N ALA A 63 1.36 -16.25 2.65
CA ALA A 63 0.59 -15.03 2.63
C ALA A 63 -0.85 -15.35 2.22
N THR A 64 -1.81 -14.72 2.87
CA THR A 64 -3.23 -14.92 2.56
C THR A 64 -3.91 -13.57 2.28
N SER A 65 -4.98 -13.63 1.50
CA SER A 65 -5.79 -12.46 1.20
C SER A 65 -6.42 -11.85 2.45
N VAL A 66 -6.73 -12.68 3.44
CA VAL A 66 -7.31 -12.24 4.73
C VAL A 66 -6.29 -11.43 5.54
N GLU A 67 -5.06 -11.92 5.63
CA GLU A 67 -3.97 -11.20 6.30
C GLU A 67 -3.67 -9.88 5.60
N PHE A 68 -3.63 -9.89 4.28
CA PHE A 68 -3.40 -8.70 3.47
C PHE A 68 -4.46 -7.61 3.72
N ALA A 69 -5.73 -7.99 3.76
CA ALA A 69 -6.82 -7.06 4.06
C ALA A 69 -6.74 -6.53 5.50
N ALA A 70 -6.34 -7.35 6.46
CA ALA A 70 -6.13 -6.92 7.83
C ALA A 70 -4.98 -5.91 7.94
N GLU A 71 -3.89 -6.12 7.20
CA GLU A 71 -2.78 -5.15 7.13
C GLU A 71 -3.20 -3.85 6.45
N ALA A 72 -4.08 -3.91 5.45
CA ALA A 72 -4.59 -2.72 4.77
C ALA A 72 -5.29 -1.74 5.72
N GLU A 73 -5.89 -2.22 6.79
CA GLU A 73 -6.45 -1.37 7.84
C GLU A 73 -5.36 -0.51 8.49
N CYS A 74 -4.18 -1.08 8.75
CA CYS A 74 -3.04 -0.34 9.29
C CYS A 74 -2.50 0.68 8.28
N TRP A 75 -2.47 0.33 6.99
CA TRP A 75 -2.03 1.26 5.96
C TRP A 75 -2.97 2.45 5.82
N TYR A 76 -4.27 2.17 5.85
CA TYR A 76 -5.31 3.20 5.82
C TYR A 76 -5.22 4.11 7.05
N ALA A 77 -5.08 3.54 8.24
CA ALA A 77 -4.91 4.29 9.48
C ALA A 77 -3.64 5.17 9.46
N SER A 78 -2.60 4.73 8.77
CA SER A 78 -1.36 5.51 8.60
C SER A 78 -1.50 6.64 7.58
N GLY A 79 -2.50 6.62 6.72
CA GLY A 79 -2.77 7.69 5.76
C GLY A 79 -2.94 7.28 4.31
N ALA A 80 -2.79 6.00 3.96
CA ALA A 80 -3.04 5.53 2.60
C ALA A 80 -4.53 5.65 2.25
N ARG A 81 -4.81 6.01 1.00
CA ARG A 81 -6.19 6.19 0.50
C ARG A 81 -6.47 5.43 -0.78
N LEU A 82 -5.44 5.08 -1.55
CA LEU A 82 -5.55 4.21 -2.72
C LEU A 82 -4.72 2.96 -2.40
N ILE A 83 -5.37 1.82 -2.33
CA ILE A 83 -4.76 0.58 -1.85
C ILE A 83 -5.01 -0.53 -2.87
N GLY A 84 -3.94 -1.17 -3.29
CA GLY A 84 -3.98 -2.29 -4.21
C GLY A 84 -2.90 -3.31 -3.89
N GLY A 85 -2.46 -4.04 -4.89
CA GLY A 85 -1.44 -5.06 -4.74
C GLY A 85 -0.46 -5.09 -5.90
N CYS A 86 0.69 -5.70 -5.71
CA CYS A 86 1.75 -5.86 -6.71
C CYS A 86 2.14 -7.34 -6.81
N CYS A 87 3.42 -7.67 -6.69
CA CYS A 87 3.90 -9.04 -6.89
C CYS A 87 3.21 -10.04 -5.96
N ARG A 88 2.81 -11.16 -6.53
CA ARG A 88 2.17 -12.29 -5.84
C ARG A 88 0.79 -12.00 -5.27
N THR A 89 0.21 -10.84 -5.55
CA THR A 89 -1.20 -10.59 -5.23
C THR A 89 -2.08 -11.04 -6.40
N THR A 90 -3.25 -11.56 -6.07
CA THR A 90 -4.21 -12.14 -7.02
C THR A 90 -5.56 -11.41 -6.90
N PRO A 91 -6.54 -11.68 -7.78
CA PRO A 91 -7.88 -11.12 -7.64
C PRO A 91 -8.52 -11.37 -6.27
N ASP A 92 -8.19 -12.46 -5.60
CA ASP A 92 -8.69 -12.75 -4.24
C ASP A 92 -8.24 -11.69 -3.22
N TYR A 93 -7.03 -11.17 -3.38
CA TYR A 93 -6.53 -10.08 -2.55
C TYR A 93 -7.36 -8.81 -2.74
N ILE A 94 -7.69 -8.48 -3.98
CA ILE A 94 -8.53 -7.32 -4.29
C ILE A 94 -9.95 -7.52 -3.75
N THR A 95 -10.51 -8.71 -3.88
CA THR A 95 -11.82 -9.04 -3.30
C THR A 95 -11.82 -8.82 -1.78
N ALA A 96 -10.78 -9.29 -1.09
CA ALA A 96 -10.64 -9.10 0.35
C ALA A 96 -10.53 -7.62 0.73
N LEU A 97 -9.77 -6.84 -0.04
CA LEU A 97 -9.66 -5.38 0.15
C LEU A 97 -11.01 -4.69 -0.03
N VAL A 98 -11.76 -5.04 -1.07
CA VAL A 98 -13.09 -4.46 -1.34
C VAL A 98 -14.06 -4.79 -0.21
N ASN A 99 -14.07 -6.04 0.25
CA ASN A 99 -14.93 -6.46 1.36
C ASN A 99 -14.60 -5.72 2.66
N TRP A 100 -13.32 -5.50 2.93
CA TRP A 100 -12.90 -4.69 4.06
C TRP A 100 -13.31 -3.23 3.87
N ALA A 101 -13.02 -2.64 2.72
CA ALA A 101 -13.30 -1.24 2.42
C ALA A 101 -14.78 -0.90 2.53
N ARG A 102 -15.67 -1.80 2.13
CA ARG A 102 -17.13 -1.61 2.24
C ARG A 102 -17.63 -1.45 3.68
N ARG A 103 -16.85 -1.87 4.66
CA ARG A 103 -17.18 -1.72 6.08
C ARG A 103 -16.72 -0.39 6.67
N LEU A 104 -15.92 0.38 5.94
CA LEU A 104 -15.48 1.68 6.38
C LEU A 104 -16.62 2.70 6.28
N PRO A 105 -16.74 3.62 7.28
CA PRO A 105 -17.64 4.75 7.14
C PRO A 105 -17.04 5.74 6.15
N PHE A 106 -17.42 5.61 4.88
CA PHE A 106 -16.94 6.54 3.88
C PHE A 106 -17.62 7.89 3.98
N PRO A 107 -16.85 8.99 4.10
CA PRO A 107 -17.25 10.16 3.37
C PRO A 107 -17.01 9.87 1.87
N PRO A 108 -17.92 10.27 0.97
CA PRO A 108 -17.65 10.24 -0.46
C PRO A 108 -16.35 11.01 -0.74
N LEU A 109 -15.61 10.52 -1.69
CA LEU A 109 -14.41 11.20 -2.18
C LEU A 109 -14.74 12.66 -2.55
#